data_2fbb1508e33915d71b713bed78075e77
#
_entry.id   2fbb1508e33915d71b713bed78075e77
#
_cell.length_a   1.000
_cell.length_b   1.000
_cell.length_c   1.000
_cell.angle_alpha   90.00
_cell.angle_beta   90.00
_cell.angle_gamma   90.00
#
_symmetry.space_group_name_H-M   'P 1'
#
loop_
_entity.id
_entity.type
_entity.pdbx_description
1 polymer ?
#
loop_
_entity_poly.entity_id
_entity_poly.type
_entity_poly.pdbx_seq_one_letter_code
_entity_poly.pdbx_strand_id
1 'polypeptide(L)'
;ANPDVRFVFKEFPIFGQRWPASLSAAKTGLQIWKQKGADAYLKYHNAIYATAHNEGKLTDADISAAAKAVKFDAKTAPDVQGTLDGINTLAQQLGFSGTPALVVLPSAGASADNVTVIPGYTSAEALQQAISHAAGDTKK
;
A
#
# COMPACT_ATOMS: atom_id res chain seq x y z
N ALA A 1 -0.98 -15.44 9.87
CA ALA A 1 -0.68 -14.09 10.38
C ALA A 1 0.57 -14.13 11.25
N ASN A 2 1.40 -13.10 11.16
CA ASN A 2 2.60 -12.97 11.97
C ASN A 2 2.39 -11.78 12.92
N PRO A 3 2.16 -12.00 14.24
CA PRO A 3 1.80 -10.96 15.19
C PRO A 3 2.95 -9.97 15.46
N ASP A 4 4.19 -10.34 15.14
CA ASP A 4 5.38 -9.51 15.34
C ASP A 4 5.67 -8.61 14.14
N VAL A 5 4.87 -8.70 13.08
CA VAL A 5 5.04 -7.91 11.86
C VAL A 5 3.96 -6.86 11.74
N ARG A 6 4.38 -5.61 11.58
CA ARG A 6 3.50 -4.49 11.25
C ARG A 6 3.52 -4.26 9.75
N PHE A 7 2.35 -4.32 9.12
CA PHE A 7 2.17 -3.97 7.72
C PHE A 7 1.83 -2.49 7.56
N VAL A 8 2.53 -1.82 6.66
CA VAL A 8 2.26 -0.43 6.27
C VAL A 8 1.99 -0.41 4.77
N PHE A 9 0.77 -0.08 4.39
CA PHE A 9 0.37 0.07 3.00
C PHE A 9 0.66 1.50 2.53
N LYS A 10 1.23 1.63 1.34
CA LYS A 10 1.47 2.92 0.68
C LYS A 10 0.90 2.87 -0.73
N GLU A 11 0.01 3.78 -1.03
CA GLU A 11 -0.61 3.89 -2.34
C GLU A 11 0.39 4.42 -3.38
N PHE A 12 0.69 3.60 -4.38
CA PHE A 12 1.59 3.95 -5.47
C PHE A 12 0.93 3.68 -6.82
N PRO A 13 0.02 4.57 -7.28
CA PRO A 13 -0.75 4.38 -8.51
C PRO A 13 0.07 4.70 -9.76
N ILE A 14 0.99 3.81 -10.15
CA ILE A 14 1.92 3.98 -11.27
C ILE A 14 1.23 4.18 -12.62
N PHE A 15 0.00 3.71 -12.77
CA PHE A 15 -0.79 3.83 -13.98
C PHE A 15 -1.88 4.91 -13.91
N GLY A 16 -1.82 5.80 -12.92
CA GLY A 16 -2.85 6.80 -12.68
C GLY A 16 -3.11 7.75 -13.85
N GLN A 17 -2.10 8.02 -14.68
CA GLN A 17 -2.26 8.83 -15.89
C GLN A 17 -3.00 8.08 -17.02
N ARG A 18 -2.73 6.77 -17.15
CA ARG A 18 -3.35 5.92 -18.17
C ARG A 18 -4.77 5.51 -17.75
N TRP A 19 -4.95 5.25 -16.48
CA TRP A 19 -6.21 4.79 -15.87
C TRP A 19 -6.59 5.68 -14.69
N PRO A 20 -7.33 6.77 -14.91
CA PRO A 20 -7.66 7.74 -13.86
C PRO A 20 -8.37 7.14 -12.65
N ALA A 21 -9.17 6.07 -12.83
CA ALA A 21 -9.81 5.36 -11.74
C ALA A 21 -8.81 4.76 -10.74
N SER A 22 -7.64 4.34 -11.21
CA SER A 22 -6.56 3.85 -10.33
C SER A 22 -6.06 4.95 -9.39
N LEU A 23 -5.87 6.16 -9.90
CA LEU A 23 -5.49 7.32 -9.08
C LEU A 23 -6.62 7.72 -8.12
N SER A 24 -7.86 7.71 -8.59
CA SER A 24 -9.04 8.00 -7.76
C SER A 24 -9.19 7.00 -6.61
N ALA A 25 -8.97 5.71 -6.89
CA ALA A 25 -9.00 4.66 -5.86
C ALA A 25 -7.92 4.86 -4.80
N ALA A 26 -6.69 5.19 -5.20
CA ALA A 26 -5.59 5.47 -4.29
C ALA A 26 -5.87 6.69 -3.41
N LYS A 27 -6.35 7.79 -3.99
CA LYS A 27 -6.74 9.00 -3.24
C LYS A 27 -7.84 8.69 -2.23
N THR A 28 -8.88 8.02 -2.65
CA THR A 28 -10.01 7.63 -1.78
C THR A 28 -9.54 6.74 -0.64
N GLY A 29 -8.65 5.79 -0.89
CA GLY A 29 -8.05 4.94 0.15
C GLY A 29 -7.31 5.75 1.21
N LEU A 30 -6.48 6.70 0.81
CA LEU A 30 -5.77 7.60 1.75
C LEU A 30 -6.72 8.51 2.52
N GLN A 31 -7.77 9.00 1.88
CA GLN A 31 -8.81 9.80 2.52
C GLN A 31 -9.57 9.00 3.58
N ILE A 32 -9.92 7.76 3.26
CA ILE A 32 -10.56 6.84 4.21
C ILE A 32 -9.63 6.57 5.40
N TRP A 33 -8.36 6.31 5.15
CA TRP A 33 -7.41 6.11 6.23
C TRP A 33 -7.33 7.33 7.16
N LYS A 34 -7.22 8.53 6.63
CA LYS A 34 -7.17 9.75 7.42
C LYS A 34 -8.49 10.04 8.16
N GLN A 35 -9.62 9.72 7.57
CA GLN A 35 -10.95 10.00 8.14
C GLN A 35 -11.43 8.92 9.11
N LYS A 36 -11.14 7.66 8.83
CA LYS A 36 -11.73 6.48 9.49
C LYS A 36 -10.71 5.52 10.11
N GLY A 37 -9.42 5.70 9.83
CA GLY A 37 -8.35 4.86 10.37
C GLY A 37 -8.03 3.61 9.55
N ALA A 38 -7.10 2.82 10.09
CA ALA A 38 -6.49 1.69 9.40
C ALA A 38 -7.47 0.56 9.07
N ASP A 39 -8.37 0.22 9.98
CA ASP A 39 -9.33 -0.87 9.76
C ASP A 39 -10.30 -0.57 8.62
N ALA A 40 -10.77 0.67 8.51
CA ALA A 40 -11.62 1.10 7.42
C ALA A 40 -10.85 1.11 6.10
N TYR A 41 -9.61 1.57 6.10
CA TYR A 41 -8.74 1.50 4.93
C TYR A 41 -8.55 0.06 4.45
N LEU A 42 -8.25 -0.87 5.34
CA LEU A 42 -8.03 -2.26 4.97
C LEU A 42 -9.28 -2.91 4.39
N LYS A 43 -10.45 -2.63 4.96
CA LYS A 43 -11.74 -3.09 4.40
C LYS A 43 -11.99 -2.53 3.00
N TYR A 44 -11.73 -1.25 2.80
CA TYR A 44 -11.82 -0.60 1.48
C TYR A 44 -10.84 -1.23 0.48
N HIS A 45 -9.57 -1.36 0.86
CA HIS A 45 -8.53 -1.97 0.04
C HIS A 45 -8.92 -3.38 -0.42
N ASN A 46 -9.37 -4.23 0.50
CA ASN A 46 -9.80 -5.58 0.19
C ASN A 46 -11.03 -5.60 -0.72
N ALA A 47 -11.97 -4.67 -0.54
CA ALA A 47 -13.15 -4.55 -1.39
C ALA A 47 -12.78 -4.16 -2.83
N ILE A 48 -11.82 -3.26 -3.02
CA ILE A 48 -11.31 -2.88 -4.36
C ILE A 48 -10.71 -4.11 -5.06
N TYR A 49 -9.86 -4.86 -4.39
CA TYR A 49 -9.24 -6.05 -4.99
C TYR A 49 -10.24 -7.20 -5.21
N ALA A 50 -11.28 -7.31 -4.39
CA ALA A 50 -12.34 -8.32 -4.55
C ALA A 50 -13.20 -8.10 -5.80
N THR A 51 -13.21 -6.92 -6.40
CA THR A 51 -13.90 -6.66 -7.67
C THR A 51 -13.31 -7.43 -8.84
N ALA A 52 -12.05 -7.85 -8.74
CA ALA A 52 -11.26 -8.41 -9.85
C ALA A 52 -11.16 -7.48 -11.08
N HIS A 53 -11.54 -6.22 -10.96
CA HIS A 53 -11.42 -5.20 -12.00
C HIS A 53 -10.03 -4.56 -12.00
N ASN A 54 -9.00 -5.40 -12.10
CA ASN A 54 -7.61 -4.97 -12.14
C ASN A 54 -7.21 -4.50 -13.55
N GLU A 55 -6.04 -3.90 -13.65
CA GLU A 55 -5.41 -3.57 -14.94
C GLU A 55 -6.27 -2.68 -15.85
N GLY A 56 -6.81 -1.61 -15.28
CA GLY A 56 -7.57 -0.61 -16.02
C GLY A 56 -9.05 -0.88 -16.17
N LYS A 57 -9.57 -1.91 -15.52
CA LYS A 57 -11.02 -2.23 -15.53
C LYS A 57 -11.78 -1.66 -14.33
N LEU A 58 -11.08 -1.09 -13.36
CA LEU A 58 -11.69 -0.46 -12.19
C LEU A 58 -12.57 0.72 -12.61
N THR A 59 -13.76 0.79 -12.02
CA THR A 59 -14.76 1.83 -12.32
C THR A 59 -14.99 2.75 -11.11
N ASP A 60 -15.52 3.94 -11.35
CA ASP A 60 -15.95 4.85 -10.28
C ASP A 60 -17.07 4.23 -9.43
N ALA A 61 -17.90 3.37 -10.01
CA ALA A 61 -18.92 2.62 -9.28
C ALA A 61 -18.32 1.64 -8.27
N ASP A 62 -17.24 0.94 -8.64
CA ASP A 62 -16.51 0.04 -7.73
C ASP A 62 -15.93 0.81 -6.55
N ILE A 63 -15.29 1.95 -6.83
CA ILE A 63 -14.70 2.84 -5.80
C ILE A 63 -15.79 3.36 -4.86
N SER A 64 -16.90 3.84 -5.42
CA SER A 64 -18.02 4.37 -4.65
C SER A 64 -18.65 3.30 -3.75
N ALA A 65 -18.83 2.08 -4.26
CA ALA A 65 -19.39 0.97 -3.49
C ALA A 65 -18.46 0.58 -2.33
N ALA A 66 -17.16 0.46 -2.56
CA ALA A 66 -16.17 0.14 -1.55
C ALA A 66 -16.07 1.24 -0.47
N ALA A 67 -16.09 2.51 -0.88
CA ALA A 67 -16.07 3.65 0.03
C ALA A 67 -17.34 3.73 0.90
N LYS A 68 -18.50 3.47 0.30
CA LYS A 68 -19.78 3.46 1.00
C LYS A 68 -19.86 2.36 2.06
N ALA A 69 -19.28 1.20 1.78
CA ALA A 69 -19.25 0.07 2.72
C ALA A 69 -18.51 0.41 4.03
N VAL A 70 -17.56 1.34 4.00
CA VAL A 70 -16.84 1.84 5.19
C VAL A 70 -17.37 3.19 5.67
N LYS A 71 -18.54 3.63 5.19
CA LYS A 71 -19.19 4.89 5.57
C LYS A 71 -18.30 6.12 5.38
N PHE A 72 -17.55 6.14 4.28
CA PHE A 72 -16.72 7.28 3.91
C PHE A 72 -17.59 8.48 3.54
N ASP A 73 -17.22 9.67 4.02
CA ASP A 73 -17.87 10.92 3.68
C ASP A 73 -16.98 11.75 2.73
N ALA A 74 -17.35 11.77 1.47
CA ALA A 74 -16.62 12.53 0.44
C ALA A 74 -16.67 14.04 0.64
N LYS A 75 -17.71 14.56 1.34
CA LYS A 75 -17.87 16.01 1.57
C LYS A 75 -16.84 16.57 2.55
N THR A 76 -16.37 15.72 3.47
CA THR A 76 -15.37 16.09 4.48
C THR A 76 -14.03 15.40 4.23
N ALA A 77 -13.81 14.92 3.00
CA ALA A 77 -12.59 14.21 2.62
C ALA A 77 -11.36 15.13 2.74
N PRO A 78 -10.30 14.70 3.45
CA PRO A 78 -9.08 15.47 3.56
C PRO A 78 -8.30 15.51 2.24
N ASP A 79 -7.48 16.54 2.05
CA ASP A 79 -6.49 16.56 0.98
C ASP A 79 -5.39 15.53 1.26
N VAL A 80 -5.06 14.73 0.25
CA VAL A 80 -4.04 13.66 0.32
C VAL A 80 -2.96 13.80 -0.75
N GLN A 81 -2.97 14.88 -1.51
CA GLN A 81 -2.00 15.06 -2.60
C GLN A 81 -0.55 15.05 -2.07
N GLY A 82 -0.28 15.74 -0.98
CA GLY A 82 1.05 15.74 -0.36
C GLY A 82 1.51 14.35 0.10
N THR A 83 0.58 13.52 0.55
CA THR A 83 0.87 12.12 0.91
C THR A 83 1.25 11.29 -0.32
N LEU A 84 0.52 11.42 -1.42
CA LEU A 84 0.83 10.75 -2.69
C LEU A 84 2.17 11.20 -3.25
N ASP A 85 2.43 12.50 -3.23
CA ASP A 85 3.69 13.08 -3.71
C ASP A 85 4.88 12.54 -2.89
N GLY A 86 4.74 12.45 -1.57
CA GLY A 86 5.73 11.88 -0.67
C GLY A 86 6.01 10.40 -0.93
N ILE A 87 4.96 9.60 -1.18
CA ILE A 87 5.10 8.19 -1.54
C ILE A 87 5.81 8.06 -2.89
N ASN A 88 5.43 8.86 -3.87
CA ASN A 88 6.07 8.86 -5.19
C ASN A 88 7.56 9.21 -5.11
N THR A 89 7.91 10.22 -4.32
CA THR A 89 9.30 10.61 -4.08
C THR A 89 10.09 9.48 -3.43
N LEU A 90 9.52 8.83 -2.40
CA LEU A 90 10.15 7.68 -1.75
C LEU A 90 10.37 6.53 -2.73
N ALA A 91 9.37 6.21 -3.55
CA ALA A 91 9.49 5.16 -4.55
C ALA A 91 10.60 5.44 -5.56
N GLN A 92 10.74 6.69 -6.01
CA GLN A 92 11.83 7.12 -6.90
C GLN A 92 13.19 6.97 -6.22
N GLN A 93 13.32 7.38 -4.97
CA GLN A 93 14.56 7.23 -4.20
C GLN A 93 14.98 5.77 -4.02
N LEU A 94 14.01 4.87 -3.90
CA LEU A 94 14.24 3.42 -3.79
C LEU A 94 14.38 2.73 -5.15
N GLY A 95 14.23 3.46 -6.26
CA GLY A 95 14.33 2.92 -7.61
C GLY A 95 13.13 2.04 -8.02
N PHE A 96 11.98 2.20 -7.39
CA PHE A 96 10.77 1.45 -7.75
C PHE A 96 10.14 2.00 -9.02
N SER A 97 9.86 1.10 -9.97
CA SER A 97 9.17 1.39 -11.23
C SER A 97 7.90 0.57 -11.42
N GLY A 98 7.55 -0.30 -10.49
CA GLY A 98 6.41 -1.21 -10.57
C GLY A 98 5.81 -1.55 -9.22
N THR A 99 4.70 -2.27 -9.25
CA THR A 99 4.01 -2.80 -8.07
C THR A 99 3.73 -4.29 -8.25
N PRO A 100 3.71 -5.06 -7.16
CA PRO A 100 4.01 -4.66 -5.79
C PRO A 100 5.49 -4.32 -5.60
N ALA A 101 5.80 -3.50 -4.60
CA ALA A 101 7.14 -3.27 -4.11
C ALA A 101 7.12 -3.32 -2.58
N LEU A 102 8.11 -3.96 -1.98
CA LEU A 102 8.15 -4.16 -0.54
C LEU A 102 9.49 -3.68 0.02
N VAL A 103 9.42 -3.12 1.21
CA VAL A 103 10.60 -2.85 2.04
C VAL A 103 10.37 -3.52 3.38
N VAL A 104 11.26 -4.42 3.75
CA VAL A 104 11.22 -5.12 5.04
C VAL A 104 12.37 -4.59 5.89
N LEU A 105 12.02 -4.05 7.05
CA LEU A 105 12.98 -3.41 7.96
C LEU A 105 12.57 -3.65 9.42
N PRO A 106 13.52 -3.60 10.36
CA PRO A 106 13.18 -3.64 11.77
C PRO A 106 12.45 -2.36 12.18
N SER A 107 11.61 -2.43 13.22
CA SER A 107 10.86 -1.29 13.75
C SER A 107 11.75 -0.22 14.41
N ALA A 108 12.96 -0.59 14.78
CA ALA A 108 13.99 0.30 15.32
C ALA A 108 15.38 -0.18 14.88
N GLY A 109 16.32 0.74 14.73
CA GLY A 109 17.71 0.42 14.37
C GLY A 109 17.88 -0.08 12.93
N ALA A 110 17.07 0.41 12.00
CA ALA A 110 17.22 0.09 10.59
C ALA A 110 18.55 0.61 10.02
N SER A 111 19.23 -0.25 9.26
CA SER A 111 20.50 0.04 8.58
C SER A 111 20.55 -0.69 7.24
N ALA A 112 21.53 -0.40 6.43
CA ALA A 112 21.71 -1.12 5.15
C ALA A 112 21.88 -2.64 5.34
N ASP A 113 22.35 -3.07 6.50
CA ASP A 113 22.64 -4.48 6.78
C ASP A 113 21.42 -5.30 7.21
N ASN A 114 20.30 -4.66 7.57
CA ASN A 114 19.10 -5.34 8.07
C ASN A 114 17.81 -4.91 7.40
N VAL A 115 17.91 -4.21 6.27
CA VAL A 115 16.78 -3.82 5.41
C VAL A 115 16.83 -4.63 4.12
N THR A 116 15.67 -5.15 3.72
CA THR A 116 15.51 -5.84 2.43
C THR A 116 14.54 -5.06 1.55
N VAL A 117 14.99 -4.73 0.34
CA VAL A 117 14.18 -4.05 -0.68
C VAL A 117 13.81 -5.05 -1.77
N ILE A 118 12.53 -5.22 -2.03
CA ILE A 118 11.98 -6.17 -3.01
C ILE A 118 11.20 -5.39 -4.06
N PRO A 119 11.74 -5.21 -5.28
CA PRO A 119 11.15 -4.31 -6.28
C PRO A 119 10.00 -4.92 -7.09
N GLY A 120 9.50 -6.09 -6.71
CA GLY A 120 8.43 -6.78 -7.43
C GLY A 120 7.76 -7.87 -6.60
N TYR A 121 7.01 -8.73 -7.27
CA TYR A 121 6.43 -9.90 -6.63
C TYR A 121 7.51 -10.81 -6.05
N THR A 122 7.22 -11.39 -4.90
CA THR A 122 8.10 -12.36 -4.24
C THR A 122 7.29 -13.50 -3.63
N SER A 123 7.97 -14.61 -3.33
CA SER A 123 7.35 -15.75 -2.66
C SER A 123 7.16 -15.49 -1.16
N ALA A 124 6.24 -16.21 -0.55
CA ALA A 124 6.05 -16.17 0.90
C ALA A 124 7.31 -16.58 1.67
N GLU A 125 8.07 -17.54 1.13
CA GLU A 125 9.33 -17.99 1.71
C GLU A 125 10.38 -16.88 1.71
N ALA A 126 10.59 -16.22 0.57
CA ALA A 126 11.53 -15.11 0.46
C ALA A 126 11.13 -13.93 1.36
N LEU A 127 9.84 -13.67 1.49
CA LEU A 127 9.33 -12.65 2.41
C LEU A 127 9.60 -13.03 3.88
N GLN A 128 9.40 -14.30 4.23
CA GLN A 128 9.72 -14.78 5.59
C GLN A 128 11.22 -14.70 5.90
N GLN A 129 12.08 -14.98 4.93
CA GLN A 129 13.53 -14.80 5.08
C GLN A 129 13.89 -13.31 5.30
N ALA A 130 13.27 -12.40 4.57
CA ALA A 130 13.48 -10.97 4.76
C ALA A 130 13.02 -10.51 6.16
N ILE A 131 11.91 -11.04 6.67
CA ILE A 131 11.41 -10.77 8.02
C ILE A 131 12.41 -11.27 9.07
N SER A 132 12.90 -12.50 8.95
CA SER A 132 13.91 -13.07 9.84
C SER A 132 15.21 -12.27 9.82
N HIS A 133 15.65 -11.84 8.64
CA HIS A 133 16.81 -10.97 8.49
C HIS A 133 16.64 -9.63 9.22
N ALA A 134 15.48 -8.98 9.05
CA ALA A 134 15.18 -7.72 9.76
C ALA A 134 15.09 -7.92 11.29
N ALA A 135 14.64 -9.08 11.75
CA ALA A 135 14.57 -9.41 13.17
C ALA A 135 15.96 -9.75 13.79
N GLY A 136 16.99 -9.89 12.97
CA GLY A 136 18.32 -10.32 13.43
C GLY A 136 18.45 -11.83 13.63
N ASP A 137 17.46 -12.60 13.19
CA ASP A 137 17.45 -14.08 13.24
C ASP A 137 18.29 -14.64 12.07
N THR A 138 19.55 -14.29 11.98
CA THR A 138 20.45 -14.96 11.07
C THR A 138 20.70 -16.36 11.61
N LYS A 139 20.07 -17.37 11.05
CA LYS A 139 20.51 -18.75 11.23
C LYS A 139 21.97 -18.83 10.77
N LYS A 140 22.83 -19.04 11.75
CA LYS A 140 24.20 -19.43 11.48
C LYS A 140 24.23 -20.83 10.83
#